data_296a872e9f5f83f1565536cf8c1bf913
#
_entry.id   296a872e9f5f83f1565536cf8c1bf913
#
_cell.length_a   1.000
_cell.length_b   1.000
_cell.length_c   1.000
_cell.angle_alpha   90.00
_cell.angle_beta   90.00
_cell.angle_gamma   90.00
#
_symmetry.space_group_name_H-M   'P 1'
#
loop_
_entity.id
_entity.type
_entity.pdbx_description
1 polymer ?
#
loop_
_entity_poly.entity_id
_entity_poly.type
_entity_poly.pdbx_seq_one_letter_code
_entity_poly.pdbx_strand_id
1 'polypeptide(L)'
;PTQLFFIQFQAIQHFLRAKNIHFLPLGIEQMQPLDAFDTVFSMGVMYHRKDPIAFLNQLKHQLRKGGELILETLVVDGDCTTVLMAGERYAQMRNVWFLPSVEALTVWLERVGFENVCIADVNVTSLKEQRATEWMNSQSLKDFLDPKDISRTIEGYPAPKRAVLVATRK
;
A
#
# COMPACT_ATOMS: atom_id res chain seq x y z
N PRO A 1 -7.76 6.12 11.76
CA PRO A 1 -9.01 5.89 11.01
C PRO A 1 -10.06 6.91 11.41
N THR A 2 -10.88 7.35 10.45
CA THR A 2 -11.92 8.34 10.71
C THR A 2 -13.19 7.68 11.25
N GLN A 3 -13.93 8.41 12.07
CA GLN A 3 -15.22 7.95 12.62
C GLN A 3 -16.20 7.57 11.49
N LEU A 4 -16.16 8.28 10.36
CA LEU A 4 -16.99 8.00 9.20
C LEU A 4 -16.80 6.57 8.67
N PHE A 5 -15.57 6.11 8.51
CA PHE A 5 -15.28 4.75 8.02
C PHE A 5 -15.73 3.68 9.01
N PHE A 6 -15.65 3.98 10.32
CA PHE A 6 -16.15 3.07 11.33
C PHE A 6 -17.69 2.90 11.24
N ILE A 7 -18.43 4.01 11.09
CA ILE A 7 -19.88 3.98 10.92
C ILE A 7 -20.29 3.27 9.63
N GLN A 8 -19.59 3.54 8.52
CA GLN A 8 -19.82 2.84 7.24
C GLN A 8 -19.60 1.34 7.37
N PHE A 9 -18.51 0.95 8.03
CA PHE A 9 -18.21 -0.46 8.29
C PHE A 9 -19.33 -1.12 9.09
N GLN A 10 -19.77 -0.50 10.19
CA GLN A 10 -20.86 -1.02 11.04
C GLN A 10 -22.16 -1.18 10.25
N ALA A 11 -22.51 -0.21 9.42
CA ALA A 11 -23.71 -0.28 8.58
C ALA A 11 -23.62 -1.48 7.60
N ILE A 12 -22.52 -1.62 6.88
CA ILE A 12 -22.30 -2.72 5.94
C ILE A 12 -22.31 -4.08 6.68
N GLN A 13 -21.62 -4.17 7.82
CA GLN A 13 -21.58 -5.37 8.63
C GLN A 13 -22.98 -5.79 9.10
N HIS A 14 -23.80 -4.83 9.50
CA HIS A 14 -25.18 -5.06 9.90
C HIS A 14 -26.02 -5.62 8.74
N PHE A 15 -25.99 -4.98 7.57
CA PHE A 15 -26.75 -5.43 6.39
C PHE A 15 -26.31 -6.79 5.89
N LEU A 16 -24.99 -7.05 5.86
CA LEU A 16 -24.44 -8.32 5.42
C LEU A 16 -24.52 -9.44 6.47
N ARG A 17 -24.90 -9.11 7.71
CA ARG A 17 -24.86 -10.02 8.87
C ARG A 17 -23.50 -10.70 9.06
N ALA A 18 -22.42 -9.99 8.73
CA ALA A 18 -21.06 -10.50 8.78
C ALA A 18 -20.54 -10.51 10.24
N LYS A 19 -20.53 -11.69 10.87
CA LYS A 19 -20.20 -11.83 12.31
C LYS A 19 -18.69 -11.97 12.57
N ASN A 20 -17.91 -12.39 11.56
CA ASN A 20 -16.49 -12.73 11.72
C ASN A 20 -15.54 -11.64 11.17
N ILE A 21 -16.04 -10.43 10.99
CA ILE A 21 -15.27 -9.29 10.50
C ILE A 21 -15.31 -8.21 11.59
N HIS A 22 -14.14 -7.74 11.99
CA HIS A 22 -14.00 -6.74 13.05
C HIS A 22 -13.24 -5.54 12.53
N PHE A 23 -13.71 -4.35 12.86
CA PHE A 23 -13.02 -3.09 12.57
C PHE A 23 -12.41 -2.56 13.86
N LEU A 24 -11.10 -2.37 13.87
CA LEU A 24 -10.40 -1.71 14.96
C LEU A 24 -10.12 -0.25 14.55
N PRO A 25 -10.71 0.74 15.23
CA PRO A 25 -10.49 2.15 14.93
C PRO A 25 -9.14 2.65 15.46
N LEU A 26 -8.09 1.90 15.24
CA LEU A 26 -6.72 2.17 15.67
C LEU A 26 -5.80 2.33 14.47
N GLY A 27 -4.82 3.22 14.57
CA GLY A 27 -3.65 3.20 13.69
C GLY A 27 -2.78 1.99 14.02
N ILE A 28 -2.07 1.45 13.03
CA ILE A 28 -1.16 0.32 13.26
C ILE A 28 -0.07 0.67 14.30
N GLU A 29 0.28 1.95 14.41
CA GLU A 29 1.22 2.48 15.39
C GLU A 29 0.73 2.35 16.84
N GLN A 30 -0.58 2.20 17.02
CA GLN A 30 -1.22 2.04 18.34
C GLN A 30 -1.43 0.57 18.71
N MET A 31 -1.20 -0.34 17.76
CA MET A 31 -1.35 -1.77 17.99
C MET A 31 -0.10 -2.33 18.69
N GLN A 32 -0.34 -3.13 19.71
CA GLN A 32 0.72 -3.95 20.30
C GLN A 32 1.06 -5.13 19.36
N PRO A 33 2.26 -5.70 19.45
CA PRO A 33 2.59 -6.96 18.81
C PRO A 33 1.58 -8.05 19.21
N LEU A 34 0.92 -8.67 18.24
CA LEU A 34 -0.03 -9.74 18.50
C LEU A 34 0.56 -11.13 18.22
N ASP A 35 1.48 -11.21 17.25
CA ASP A 35 2.15 -12.45 16.82
C ASP A 35 1.15 -13.59 16.51
N ALA A 36 -0.03 -13.28 15.99
CA ALA A 36 -1.18 -14.16 15.96
C ALA A 36 -1.76 -14.44 14.58
N PHE A 37 -1.63 -13.52 13.63
CA PHE A 37 -2.31 -13.66 12.34
C PHE A 37 -1.54 -14.59 11.40
N ASP A 38 -2.27 -15.46 10.70
CA ASP A 38 -1.74 -16.29 9.62
C ASP A 38 -1.35 -15.45 8.41
N THR A 39 -2.17 -14.45 8.09
CA THR A 39 -1.97 -13.56 6.94
C THR A 39 -2.28 -12.13 7.32
N VAL A 40 -1.42 -11.22 6.88
CA VAL A 40 -1.63 -9.77 6.98
C VAL A 40 -1.63 -9.18 5.58
N PHE A 41 -2.68 -8.41 5.26
CA PHE A 41 -2.77 -7.65 4.02
C PHE A 41 -2.44 -6.18 4.29
N SER A 42 -1.56 -5.62 3.47
CA SER A 42 -1.26 -4.18 3.44
C SER A 42 -1.36 -3.69 2.00
N MET A 43 -2.52 -3.15 1.64
CA MET A 43 -2.86 -2.77 0.28
C MET A 43 -2.98 -1.24 0.17
N GLY A 44 -2.10 -0.61 -0.63
CA GLY A 44 -2.15 0.82 -0.91
C GLY A 44 -1.78 1.73 0.28
N VAL A 45 -0.98 1.28 1.23
CA VAL A 45 -0.73 2.01 2.49
C VAL A 45 0.73 2.43 2.66
N MET A 46 1.69 1.60 2.28
CA MET A 46 3.11 1.80 2.63
C MET A 46 3.67 3.13 2.11
N TYR A 47 3.37 3.50 0.88
CA TYR A 47 3.87 4.75 0.29
C TYR A 47 3.35 6.03 0.97
N HIS A 48 2.34 5.91 1.84
CA HIS A 48 1.87 7.00 2.68
C HIS A 48 2.60 7.09 4.03
N ARG A 49 3.55 6.19 4.31
CA ARG A 49 4.27 6.15 5.58
C ARG A 49 5.58 6.92 5.50
N LYS A 50 5.81 7.78 6.50
CA LYS A 50 7.07 8.54 6.63
C LYS A 50 8.23 7.65 7.03
N ASP A 51 7.95 6.55 7.73
CA ASP A 51 8.90 5.53 8.12
C ASP A 51 8.40 4.17 7.61
N PRO A 52 8.77 3.79 6.37
CA PRO A 52 8.35 2.53 5.78
C PRO A 52 8.97 1.32 6.49
N ILE A 53 10.17 1.44 7.05
CA ILE A 53 10.85 0.34 7.74
C ILE A 53 10.16 0.03 9.07
N ALA A 54 9.85 1.05 9.87
CA ALA A 54 9.06 0.86 11.08
C ALA A 54 7.67 0.28 10.75
N PHE A 55 7.03 0.73 9.68
CA PHE A 55 5.75 0.21 9.24
C PHE A 55 5.82 -1.29 8.88
N LEU A 56 6.83 -1.73 8.12
CA LEU A 56 7.04 -3.14 7.82
C LEU A 56 7.29 -3.98 9.09
N ASN A 57 8.03 -3.44 10.06
CA ASN A 57 8.19 -4.07 11.37
C ASN A 57 6.86 -4.23 12.11
N GLN A 58 6.00 -3.21 12.09
CA GLN A 58 4.70 -3.26 12.73
C GLN A 58 3.82 -4.36 12.09
N LEU A 59 3.81 -4.45 10.75
CA LEU A 59 3.11 -5.54 10.05
C LEU A 59 3.65 -6.91 10.43
N LYS A 60 4.98 -7.06 10.49
CA LYS A 60 5.62 -8.32 10.90
C LYS A 60 5.16 -8.76 12.29
N HIS A 61 5.07 -7.84 13.25
CA HIS A 61 4.66 -8.15 14.61
C HIS A 61 3.16 -8.45 14.78
N GLN A 62 2.36 -8.30 13.74
CA GLN A 62 0.99 -8.81 13.74
C GLN A 62 0.92 -10.29 13.31
N LEU A 63 1.85 -10.74 12.48
CA LEU A 63 1.91 -12.12 11.99
C LEU A 63 2.45 -13.07 13.06
N ARG A 64 1.96 -14.31 13.09
CA ARG A 64 2.67 -15.41 13.77
C ARG A 64 3.93 -15.78 13.00
N LYS A 65 4.86 -16.51 13.62
CA LYS A 65 5.99 -17.11 12.89
C LYS A 65 5.49 -18.02 11.77
N GLY A 66 6.09 -17.93 10.61
CA GLY A 66 5.65 -18.62 9.39
C GLY A 66 4.36 -18.06 8.77
N GLY A 67 3.80 -16.96 9.30
CA GLY A 67 2.69 -16.26 8.70
C GLY A 67 3.10 -15.40 7.50
N GLU A 68 2.16 -15.05 6.63
CA GLU A 68 2.43 -14.40 5.36
C GLU A 68 1.97 -12.94 5.34
N LEU A 69 2.83 -12.06 4.85
CA LEU A 69 2.50 -10.69 4.47
C LEU A 69 2.16 -10.65 2.97
N ILE A 70 1.02 -10.07 2.63
CA ILE A 70 0.66 -9.69 1.27
C ILE A 70 0.71 -8.17 1.20
N LEU A 71 1.74 -7.66 0.54
CA LEU A 71 2.04 -6.23 0.46
C LEU A 71 1.81 -5.72 -0.95
N GLU A 72 0.86 -4.79 -1.12
CA GLU A 72 0.71 -4.02 -2.34
C GLU A 72 1.13 -2.58 -2.09
N THR A 73 1.98 -2.04 -2.97
CA THR A 73 2.44 -0.66 -2.86
C THR A 73 2.83 -0.07 -4.22
N LEU A 74 2.96 1.26 -4.27
CA LEU A 74 3.54 1.94 -5.42
C LEU A 74 5.05 1.68 -5.46
N VAL A 75 5.55 1.45 -6.68
CA VAL A 75 6.97 1.19 -6.95
C VAL A 75 7.45 1.99 -8.17
N VAL A 76 8.76 2.08 -8.34
CA VAL A 76 9.43 2.64 -9.52
C VAL A 76 10.36 1.60 -10.14
N ASP A 77 10.76 1.82 -11.40
CA ASP A 77 11.82 1.03 -12.03
C ASP A 77 13.18 1.39 -11.44
N GLY A 78 14.03 0.41 -11.28
CA GLY A 78 15.39 0.57 -10.76
C GLY A 78 15.91 -0.69 -10.09
N ASP A 79 17.11 -0.60 -9.56
CA ASP A 79 17.81 -1.67 -8.85
C ASP A 79 17.55 -1.66 -7.34
N CYS A 80 18.22 -2.52 -6.58
CA CYS A 80 18.09 -2.65 -5.13
C CYS A 80 18.50 -1.39 -4.33
N THR A 81 19.06 -0.36 -4.96
CA THR A 81 19.43 0.91 -4.34
C THR A 81 18.49 2.04 -4.71
N THR A 82 17.53 1.79 -5.61
CA THR A 82 16.65 2.82 -6.16
C THR A 82 15.43 3.05 -5.27
N VAL A 83 15.32 4.27 -4.78
CA VAL A 83 14.14 4.75 -4.04
C VAL A 83 13.83 6.17 -4.49
N LEU A 84 12.66 6.37 -5.07
CA LEU A 84 12.17 7.70 -5.41
C LEU A 84 11.53 8.34 -4.17
N MET A 85 12.06 9.47 -3.74
CA MET A 85 11.41 10.34 -2.77
C MET A 85 10.70 11.45 -3.54
N ALA A 86 9.38 11.46 -3.50
CA ALA A 86 8.60 12.52 -4.12
C ALA A 86 8.84 13.86 -3.39
N GLY A 87 8.80 14.96 -4.14
CA GLY A 87 8.86 16.31 -3.57
C GLY A 87 7.56 16.67 -2.82
N GLU A 88 6.89 17.73 -3.25
CA GLU A 88 5.63 18.15 -2.60
C GLU A 88 4.46 17.20 -2.88
N ARG A 89 4.44 16.56 -4.05
CA ARG A 89 3.34 15.71 -4.51
C ARG A 89 3.86 14.61 -5.44
N TYR A 90 3.11 13.53 -5.48
CA TYR A 90 3.20 12.49 -6.49
C TYR A 90 1.78 12.14 -6.97
N ALA A 91 1.51 12.28 -8.26
CA ALA A 91 0.17 12.09 -8.82
C ALA A 91 -0.90 12.88 -8.02
N GLN A 92 -0.62 14.15 -7.74
CA GLN A 92 -1.37 15.10 -6.91
C GLN A 92 -1.50 14.74 -5.43
N MET A 93 -1.07 13.56 -5.00
CA MET A 93 -1.08 13.14 -3.59
C MET A 93 0.06 13.81 -2.81
N ARG A 94 -0.27 14.50 -1.72
CA ARG A 94 0.70 15.18 -0.85
C ARG A 94 1.35 14.26 0.19
N ASN A 95 0.79 13.10 0.39
CA ASN A 95 1.19 12.15 1.43
C ASN A 95 1.89 10.92 0.87
N VAL A 96 2.54 11.04 -0.27
CA VAL A 96 3.44 10.01 -0.82
C VAL A 96 4.88 10.38 -0.45
N TRP A 97 5.59 9.44 0.18
CA TRP A 97 6.93 9.69 0.69
C TRP A 97 8.00 8.92 -0.09
N PHE A 98 7.94 7.60 -0.08
CA PHE A 98 8.96 6.76 -0.68
C PHE A 98 8.32 5.74 -1.63
N LEU A 99 8.86 5.67 -2.84
CA LEU A 99 8.52 4.68 -3.85
C LEU A 99 9.80 3.88 -4.16
N PRO A 100 10.00 2.73 -3.53
CA PRO A 100 11.15 1.88 -3.80
C PRO A 100 11.00 1.20 -5.17
N SER A 101 12.11 0.73 -5.74
CA SER A 101 12.03 -0.32 -6.75
C SER A 101 11.56 -1.63 -6.12
N VAL A 102 11.13 -2.59 -6.93
CA VAL A 102 10.75 -3.92 -6.45
C VAL A 102 11.92 -4.62 -5.76
N GLU A 103 13.13 -4.45 -6.30
CA GLU A 103 14.36 -5.00 -5.72
C GLU A 103 14.71 -4.34 -4.39
N ALA A 104 14.62 -3.01 -4.29
CA ALA A 104 14.83 -2.29 -3.02
C ALA A 104 13.80 -2.71 -1.96
N LEU A 105 12.54 -2.88 -2.35
CA LEU A 105 11.49 -3.34 -1.45
C LEU A 105 11.75 -4.77 -0.94
N THR A 106 12.24 -5.66 -1.81
CA THR A 106 12.66 -7.00 -1.42
C THR A 106 13.76 -6.95 -0.34
N VAL A 107 14.80 -6.13 -0.56
CA VAL A 107 15.85 -5.91 0.44
C VAL A 107 15.29 -5.37 1.76
N TRP A 108 14.34 -4.44 1.73
CA TRP A 108 13.71 -3.92 2.95
C TRP A 108 12.98 -5.02 3.73
N LEU A 109 12.20 -5.86 3.03
CA LEU A 109 11.47 -6.98 3.63
C LEU A 109 12.43 -7.97 4.30
N GLU A 110 13.48 -8.38 3.60
CA GLU A 110 14.49 -9.30 4.13
C GLU A 110 15.21 -8.75 5.36
N ARG A 111 15.60 -7.47 5.33
CA ARG A 111 16.27 -6.80 6.45
C ARG A 111 15.38 -6.63 7.67
N VAL A 112 14.09 -6.49 7.47
CA VAL A 112 13.09 -6.42 8.57
C VAL A 112 12.84 -7.82 9.17
N GLY A 113 13.22 -8.90 8.48
CA GLY A 113 13.11 -10.28 8.97
C GLY A 113 11.96 -11.06 8.35
N PHE A 114 11.64 -10.76 7.11
CA PHE A 114 10.87 -11.65 6.24
C PHE A 114 11.81 -12.56 5.45
N GLU A 115 11.28 -13.64 4.91
CA GLU A 115 11.94 -14.58 4.02
C GLU A 115 10.97 -15.03 2.92
N ASN A 116 11.46 -15.79 1.94
CA ASN A 116 10.66 -16.30 0.82
C ASN A 116 9.90 -15.18 0.09
N VAL A 117 10.56 -14.04 -0.10
CA VAL A 117 9.94 -12.89 -0.78
C VAL A 117 9.67 -13.24 -2.24
N CYS A 118 8.41 -13.25 -2.63
CA CYS A 118 7.94 -13.56 -3.97
C CYS A 118 7.22 -12.34 -4.56
N ILE A 119 7.56 -11.99 -5.79
CA ILE A 119 6.86 -10.96 -6.55
C ILE A 119 5.67 -11.63 -7.23
N ALA A 120 4.46 -11.36 -6.74
CA ALA A 120 3.23 -11.94 -7.27
C ALA A 120 2.72 -11.20 -8.51
N ASP A 121 2.85 -9.86 -8.54
CA ASP A 121 2.43 -9.04 -9.66
C ASP A 121 3.18 -7.71 -9.71
N VAL A 122 3.38 -7.18 -10.91
CA VAL A 122 3.86 -5.81 -11.16
C VAL A 122 3.12 -5.24 -12.34
N ASN A 123 2.35 -4.17 -12.15
CA ASN A 123 1.58 -3.54 -13.21
C ASN A 123 1.62 -2.02 -13.15
N VAL A 124 1.43 -1.38 -14.31
CA VAL A 124 1.16 0.06 -14.41
C VAL A 124 -0.33 0.28 -14.19
N THR A 125 -0.68 1.14 -13.26
CA THR A 125 -2.08 1.44 -12.95
C THR A 125 -2.79 1.97 -14.20
N SER A 126 -3.84 1.30 -14.64
CA SER A 126 -4.56 1.62 -15.86
C SER A 126 -5.76 2.54 -15.59
N LEU A 127 -6.14 3.32 -16.61
CA LEU A 127 -7.36 4.14 -16.55
C LEU A 127 -8.64 3.31 -16.43
N LYS A 128 -8.58 2.00 -16.73
CA LYS A 128 -9.72 1.09 -16.55
C LYS A 128 -9.90 0.69 -15.09
N GLU A 129 -8.80 0.57 -14.34
CA GLU A 129 -8.82 0.24 -12.91
C GLU A 129 -9.25 1.43 -12.06
N GLN A 130 -8.71 2.61 -12.36
CA GLN A 130 -9.05 3.86 -11.67
C GLN A 130 -9.85 4.80 -12.57
N ARG A 131 -10.99 4.30 -13.04
CA ARG A 131 -11.92 5.07 -13.86
C ARG A 131 -12.74 6.05 -13.03
N ALA A 132 -13.05 7.20 -13.61
CA ALA A 132 -14.10 8.06 -13.08
C ALA A 132 -15.47 7.39 -13.22
N THR A 133 -16.33 7.57 -12.23
CA THR A 133 -17.73 7.16 -12.26
C THR A 133 -18.63 8.38 -12.02
N GLU A 134 -19.88 8.32 -12.41
CA GLU A 134 -20.86 9.40 -12.17
C GLU A 134 -21.05 9.74 -10.69
N TRP A 135 -20.70 8.83 -9.79
CA TRP A 135 -20.76 9.01 -8.34
C TRP A 135 -19.51 9.65 -7.74
N MET A 136 -18.44 9.78 -8.53
CA MET A 136 -17.17 10.38 -8.07
C MET A 136 -17.20 11.88 -8.25
N ASN A 137 -17.21 12.60 -7.14
CA ASN A 137 -16.99 14.05 -7.10
C ASN A 137 -15.50 14.43 -7.00
N SER A 138 -14.58 13.43 -7.12
CA SER A 138 -13.13 13.61 -7.00
C SER A 138 -12.43 13.30 -8.32
N GLN A 139 -11.20 13.78 -8.44
CA GLN A 139 -10.32 13.49 -9.56
C GLN A 139 -9.98 11.98 -9.65
N SER A 140 -9.74 11.52 -10.88
CA SER A 140 -9.35 10.14 -11.21
C SER A 140 -7.91 10.09 -11.71
N LEU A 141 -7.39 8.89 -11.98
CA LEU A 141 -6.02 8.72 -12.51
C LEU A 141 -5.74 9.59 -13.74
N LYS A 142 -6.73 9.77 -14.63
CA LYS A 142 -6.60 10.60 -15.83
C LYS A 142 -6.16 12.05 -15.50
N ASP A 143 -6.65 12.58 -14.38
CA ASP A 143 -6.38 13.96 -13.96
C ASP A 143 -4.99 14.10 -13.31
N PHE A 144 -4.32 12.97 -13.01
CA PHE A 144 -3.03 12.93 -12.35
C PHE A 144 -1.87 12.68 -13.30
N LEU A 145 -2.16 12.29 -14.53
CA LEU A 145 -1.16 12.03 -15.57
C LEU A 145 -0.95 13.26 -16.45
N ASP A 146 0.27 13.40 -16.97
CA ASP A 146 0.57 14.46 -17.96
C ASP A 146 -0.26 14.21 -19.23
N PRO A 147 -1.08 15.15 -19.67
CA PRO A 147 -1.90 14.99 -20.87
C PRO A 147 -1.09 14.85 -22.16
N LYS A 148 0.21 15.22 -22.16
CA LYS A 148 1.12 15.05 -23.29
C LYS A 148 1.91 13.76 -23.24
N ASP A 149 2.07 13.19 -22.05
CA ASP A 149 2.84 11.96 -21.82
C ASP A 149 2.23 11.18 -20.64
N ILE A 150 1.29 10.29 -20.94
CA ILE A 150 0.61 9.46 -19.92
C ILE A 150 1.54 8.49 -19.18
N SER A 151 2.80 8.35 -19.59
CA SER A 151 3.81 7.60 -18.84
C SER A 151 4.36 8.37 -17.64
N ARG A 152 3.92 9.62 -17.45
CA ARG A 152 4.34 10.50 -16.38
C ARG A 152 3.17 11.10 -15.63
N THR A 153 3.41 11.45 -14.37
CA THR A 153 2.50 12.29 -13.60
C THR A 153 2.64 13.74 -14.02
N ILE A 154 1.67 14.59 -13.68
CA ILE A 154 1.73 16.03 -13.97
C ILE A 154 2.94 16.72 -13.31
N GLU A 155 3.52 16.13 -12.25
CA GLU A 155 4.75 16.60 -11.60
C GLU A 155 6.02 16.12 -12.32
N GLY A 156 5.89 15.27 -13.37
CA GLY A 156 7.00 14.75 -14.18
C GLY A 156 7.62 13.46 -13.66
N TYR A 157 7.10 12.84 -12.60
CA TYR A 157 7.50 11.53 -12.12
C TYR A 157 6.97 10.40 -13.03
N PRO A 158 7.53 9.18 -12.98
CA PRO A 158 6.93 8.02 -13.63
C PRO A 158 5.46 7.84 -13.22
N ALA A 159 4.62 7.42 -14.17
CA ALA A 159 3.22 7.09 -13.89
C ALA A 159 3.10 6.00 -12.81
N PRO A 160 2.01 5.96 -12.03
CA PRO A 160 1.84 5.01 -10.95
C PRO A 160 1.96 3.55 -11.41
N LYS A 161 2.96 2.86 -10.88
CA LYS A 161 3.20 1.42 -11.03
C LYS A 161 3.02 0.77 -9.66
N ARG A 162 2.38 -0.39 -9.61
CA ARG A 162 2.13 -1.13 -8.37
C ARG A 162 2.81 -2.48 -8.43
N ALA A 163 3.28 -2.92 -7.29
CA ALA A 163 3.76 -4.29 -7.10
C ALA A 163 3.01 -4.96 -5.95
N VAL A 164 2.77 -6.26 -6.11
CA VAL A 164 2.27 -7.13 -5.05
C VAL A 164 3.38 -8.11 -4.70
N LEU A 165 3.82 -8.08 -3.44
CA LEU A 165 4.81 -9.01 -2.92
C LEU A 165 4.18 -9.86 -1.82
N VAL A 166 4.58 -11.12 -1.78
CA VAL A 166 4.24 -12.07 -0.70
C VAL A 166 5.53 -12.42 0.02
N ALA A 167 5.51 -12.38 1.34
CA ALA A 167 6.70 -12.66 2.14
C ALA A 167 6.33 -13.39 3.44
N THR A 168 7.15 -14.33 3.89
CA THR A 168 6.92 -15.12 5.11
C THR A 168 7.65 -14.52 6.30
N ARG A 169 7.02 -14.42 7.45
CA ARG A 169 7.70 -14.02 8.69
C ARG A 169 8.63 -15.14 9.21
N LYS A 170 9.91 -14.86 9.43
CA LYS A 170 10.87 -15.73 10.13
C LYS A 170 10.46 -16.06 11.56
#